data_0df6c88551483aa65a73345824bbf999
#
_entry.id   0df6c88551483aa65a73345824bbf999
#
_cell.length_a   1.000
_cell.length_b   1.000
_cell.length_c   1.000
_cell.angle_alpha   90.00
_cell.angle_beta   90.00
_cell.angle_gamma   90.00
#
_symmetry.space_group_name_H-M   'P 1'
#
loop_
_entity.id
_entity.type
_entity.pdbx_description
1 polymer ?
#
loop_
_entity_poly.entity_id
_entity_poly.type
_entity_poly.pdbx_seq_one_letter_code
_entity_poly.pdbx_strand_id
1 'polypeptide(L)'
;ARAAFSSSVFLGSSGKSYEFNRDNDPSLTEELLQFYARCYTQDPTDPLCSPLLGDLTGFPPTLIFAGGDEILLDDARGLHERLKKAGSKSRLVIAPGRWHAYVLYCLQENMEQDIYEINRFMTQNLSPARSLRWMRLDNAAKIYPAAKRRNWNNFFRISATLTEPIDRAVLAAALDVTVRRFPSIAVRLRRGVFWYYLEEIPHT
;
A
#
# COMPACT_ATOMS: atom_id res chain seq x y z
N ALA A 1 -5.94 -9.88 -7.88
CA ALA A 1 -5.43 -9.58 -6.54
C ALA A 1 -5.13 -8.10 -6.44
N ARG A 2 -5.65 -7.42 -5.44
CA ARG A 2 -5.29 -6.03 -5.13
C ARG A 2 -4.66 -6.07 -3.74
N ALA A 3 -3.39 -5.73 -3.64
CA ALA A 3 -2.79 -5.40 -2.37
C ALA A 3 -3.31 -4.02 -1.99
N ALA A 4 -4.10 -3.93 -0.92
CA ALA A 4 -4.51 -2.66 -0.37
C ALA A 4 -3.56 -2.35 0.80
N PHE A 5 -2.78 -1.30 0.68
CA PHE A 5 -2.10 -0.68 1.82
C PHE A 5 -3.09 0.34 2.39
N SER A 6 -3.67 0.03 3.53
CA SER A 6 -4.54 0.95 4.24
C SER A 6 -3.85 1.39 5.52
N SER A 7 -3.78 2.68 5.73
CA SER A 7 -3.29 3.22 6.97
C SER A 7 -4.34 3.14 8.08
N SER A 8 -5.60 3.31 7.79
CA SER A 8 -6.69 3.09 8.73
C SER A 8 -7.86 2.45 8.01
N VAL A 9 -8.41 1.41 8.55
CA VAL A 9 -9.60 0.72 8.03
C VAL A 9 -10.85 1.04 8.82
N PHE A 10 -10.69 1.75 9.94
CA PHE A 10 -11.76 2.25 10.79
C PHE A 10 -11.42 3.65 11.31
N LEU A 11 -12.33 4.61 11.10
CA LEU A 11 -12.13 6.00 11.50
C LEU A 11 -12.61 6.33 12.92
N GLY A 12 -13.21 5.35 13.61
CA GLY A 12 -13.65 5.50 14.99
C GLY A 12 -12.68 4.78 15.93
N SER A 13 -11.74 5.45 16.50
CA SER A 13 -10.72 4.93 17.42
C SER A 13 -11.29 3.92 18.44
N SER A 14 -11.15 2.64 18.17
CA SER A 14 -11.68 1.59 19.03
C SER A 14 -10.79 0.37 19.02
N GLY A 15 -10.09 0.16 20.07
CA GLY A 15 -9.23 -1.02 20.26
C GLY A 15 -8.29 -0.77 21.42
N LYS A 16 -7.91 -1.85 22.08
CA LYS A 16 -6.97 -1.76 23.21
C LYS A 16 -5.58 -1.27 22.77
N SER A 17 -5.23 -1.48 21.49
CA SER A 17 -3.95 -1.00 20.95
C SER A 17 -3.83 0.52 20.97
N TYR A 18 -4.93 1.26 20.92
CA TYR A 18 -4.93 2.72 21.08
C TYR A 18 -4.47 3.17 22.47
N GLU A 19 -4.70 2.35 23.47
CA GLU A 19 -4.24 2.59 24.83
C GLU A 19 -2.83 2.03 25.06
N PHE A 20 -2.59 0.76 24.70
CA PHE A 20 -1.32 0.09 24.97
C PHE A 20 -0.14 0.62 24.16
N ASN A 21 -0.38 1.05 22.93
CA ASN A 21 0.67 1.51 22.01
C ASN A 21 0.73 3.03 21.87
N ARG A 22 0.00 3.75 22.70
CA ARG A 22 -0.06 5.22 22.67
C ARG A 22 1.32 5.88 22.66
N ASP A 23 2.22 5.37 23.49
CA ASP A 23 3.57 5.93 23.66
C ASP A 23 4.63 5.16 22.86
N ASN A 24 4.25 4.08 22.19
CA ASN A 24 5.15 3.21 21.44
C ASN A 24 5.18 3.54 19.94
N ASP A 25 4.08 4.08 19.40
CA ASP A 25 4.00 4.47 17.99
C ASP A 25 4.53 5.90 17.80
N PRO A 26 5.72 6.09 17.20
CA PRO A 26 6.29 7.42 17.00
C PRO A 26 5.63 8.20 15.86
N SER A 27 4.77 7.56 15.08
CA SER A 27 4.24 8.11 13.83
C SER A 27 2.78 8.55 13.94
N LEU A 28 2.00 7.93 14.82
CA LEU A 28 0.57 8.18 14.96
C LEU A 28 0.18 8.37 16.42
N THR A 29 -0.74 9.29 16.65
CA THR A 29 -1.44 9.46 17.92
C THR A 29 -2.94 9.40 17.71
N GLU A 30 -3.70 9.11 18.76
CA GLU A 30 -5.16 9.08 18.68
C GLU A 30 -5.73 10.43 18.26
N GLU A 31 -5.19 11.53 18.78
CA GLU A 31 -5.61 12.89 18.44
C GLU A 31 -5.40 13.19 16.95
N LEU A 32 -4.26 12.76 16.41
CA LEU A 32 -3.92 12.93 15.00
C LEU A 32 -4.86 12.12 14.11
N LEU A 33 -5.17 10.88 14.49
CA LEU A 33 -6.11 10.02 13.76
C LEU A 33 -7.53 10.60 13.79
N GLN A 34 -8.00 11.09 14.95
CA GLN A 34 -9.28 11.77 15.08
C GLN A 34 -9.34 13.07 14.27
N PHE A 35 -8.24 13.82 14.21
CA PHE A 35 -8.15 15.00 13.35
C PHE A 35 -8.30 14.61 11.87
N TYR A 36 -7.58 13.59 11.40
CA TYR A 36 -7.69 13.11 10.02
C TYR A 36 -9.09 12.60 9.71
N ALA A 37 -9.71 11.85 10.62
CA ALA A 37 -11.08 11.37 10.45
C ALA A 37 -12.06 12.51 10.26
N ARG A 38 -11.99 13.56 11.09
CA ARG A 38 -12.85 14.77 10.96
C ARG A 38 -12.61 15.54 9.67
N CYS A 39 -11.36 15.54 9.16
CA CYS A 39 -11.06 16.17 7.87
C CYS A 39 -11.61 15.35 6.69
N TYR A 40 -11.76 14.04 6.86
CA TYR A 40 -12.13 13.14 5.78
C TYR A 40 -13.65 12.96 5.66
N THR A 41 -14.36 12.85 6.78
CA THR A 41 -15.82 12.61 6.78
C THR A 41 -16.50 13.21 8.02
N GLN A 42 -17.78 13.49 7.87
CA GLN A 42 -18.66 13.83 9.00
C GLN A 42 -19.30 12.58 9.62
N ASP A 43 -19.32 11.46 8.89
CA ASP A 43 -19.80 10.17 9.38
C ASP A 43 -18.69 9.10 9.29
N PRO A 44 -17.94 8.87 10.38
CA PRO A 44 -16.91 7.85 10.42
C PRO A 44 -17.47 6.43 10.41
N THR A 45 -18.79 6.24 10.53
CA THR A 45 -19.43 4.92 10.50
C THR A 45 -19.84 4.49 9.09
N ASP A 46 -19.77 5.39 8.11
CA ASP A 46 -20.03 5.06 6.71
C ASP A 46 -19.04 3.99 6.23
N PRO A 47 -19.50 2.82 5.74
CA PRO A 47 -18.63 1.76 5.22
C PRO A 47 -17.70 2.20 4.08
N LEU A 48 -18.03 3.27 3.35
CA LEU A 48 -17.16 3.83 2.32
C LEU A 48 -15.96 4.59 2.93
N CYS A 49 -16.13 5.08 4.15
CA CYS A 49 -15.06 5.77 4.89
C CYS A 49 -14.34 4.81 5.85
N SER A 50 -15.06 3.87 6.43
CA SER A 50 -14.58 2.86 7.35
C SER A 50 -14.80 1.45 6.77
N PRO A 51 -13.93 0.97 5.88
CA PRO A 51 -14.09 -0.34 5.21
C PRO A 51 -14.23 -1.52 6.16
N LEU A 52 -13.73 -1.40 7.38
CA LEU A 52 -13.93 -2.41 8.42
C LEU A 52 -15.41 -2.66 8.71
N LEU A 53 -16.31 -1.69 8.52
CA LEU A 53 -17.75 -1.82 8.74
C LEU A 53 -18.51 -2.32 7.51
N GLY A 54 -17.84 -2.38 6.35
CA GLY A 54 -18.45 -2.77 5.08
C GLY A 54 -18.69 -4.28 4.92
N ASP A 55 -19.37 -4.63 3.83
CA ASP A 55 -19.45 -6.01 3.37
C ASP A 55 -18.15 -6.42 2.69
N LEU A 56 -17.46 -7.41 3.25
CA LEU A 56 -16.20 -7.94 2.73
C LEU A 56 -16.39 -9.26 1.96
N THR A 57 -17.62 -9.61 1.62
CA THR A 57 -17.93 -10.80 0.81
C THR A 57 -17.26 -10.70 -0.56
N GLY A 58 -16.59 -11.76 -0.99
CA GLY A 58 -15.87 -11.77 -2.27
C GLY A 58 -14.61 -10.92 -2.31
N PHE A 59 -14.15 -10.42 -1.17
CA PHE A 59 -12.89 -9.65 -1.11
C PHE A 59 -11.72 -10.52 -1.60
N PRO A 60 -10.80 -9.98 -2.38
CA PRO A 60 -9.67 -10.75 -2.91
C PRO A 60 -8.74 -11.24 -1.81
N PRO A 61 -7.84 -12.20 -2.10
CA PRO A 61 -6.79 -12.59 -1.18
C PRO A 61 -6.03 -11.36 -0.67
N THR A 62 -5.88 -11.26 0.66
CA THR A 62 -5.35 -10.08 1.33
C THR A 62 -4.20 -10.47 2.26
N LEU A 63 -3.09 -9.77 2.14
CA LEU A 63 -1.96 -9.85 3.07
C LEU A 63 -1.87 -8.52 3.82
N ILE A 64 -1.90 -8.60 5.15
CA ILE A 64 -1.88 -7.45 6.05
C ILE A 64 -0.57 -7.51 6.85
N PHE A 65 0.15 -6.41 6.87
CA PHE A 65 1.28 -6.20 7.78
C PHE A 65 0.91 -5.17 8.82
N ALA A 66 1.21 -5.46 10.07
CA ALA A 66 1.00 -4.56 11.19
C ALA A 66 2.22 -4.57 12.12
N GLY A 67 2.60 -3.42 12.61
CA GLY A 67 3.58 -3.31 13.68
C GLY A 67 2.99 -3.79 15.02
N GLY A 68 3.78 -4.47 15.85
CA GLY A 68 3.33 -4.86 17.18
C GLY A 68 3.10 -3.68 18.11
N ASP A 69 3.81 -2.59 17.85
CA ASP A 69 3.80 -1.36 18.65
C ASP A 69 2.98 -0.25 18.00
N GLU A 70 2.30 -0.54 16.85
CA GLU A 70 1.46 0.48 16.21
C GLU A 70 0.10 0.63 16.89
N ILE A 71 -0.39 1.86 16.92
CA ILE A 71 -1.69 2.21 17.52
C ILE A 71 -2.86 1.55 16.77
N LEU A 72 -2.73 1.28 15.46
CA LEU A 72 -3.75 0.67 14.59
C LEU A 72 -3.71 -0.88 14.57
N LEU A 73 -2.98 -1.53 15.49
CA LEU A 73 -2.82 -2.98 15.50
C LEU A 73 -4.16 -3.71 15.60
N ASP A 74 -5.09 -3.23 16.42
CA ASP A 74 -6.39 -3.90 16.57
C ASP A 74 -7.30 -3.68 15.35
N ASP A 75 -7.13 -2.59 14.61
CA ASP A 75 -7.79 -2.38 13.32
C ASP A 75 -7.34 -3.43 12.30
N ALA A 76 -6.04 -3.71 12.25
CA ALA A 76 -5.48 -4.74 11.38
C ALA A 76 -5.99 -6.14 11.75
N ARG A 77 -6.08 -6.45 13.05
CA ARG A 77 -6.67 -7.69 13.57
C ARG A 77 -8.15 -7.81 13.22
N GLY A 78 -8.89 -6.72 13.43
CA GLY A 78 -10.31 -6.66 13.12
C GLY A 78 -10.60 -6.89 11.63
N LEU A 79 -9.81 -6.27 10.75
CA LEU A 79 -9.92 -6.49 9.31
C LEU A 79 -9.63 -7.94 8.94
N HIS A 80 -8.55 -8.51 9.48
CA HIS A 80 -8.20 -9.91 9.24
C HIS A 80 -9.33 -10.87 9.62
N GLU A 81 -9.89 -10.71 10.83
CA GLU A 81 -10.98 -11.57 11.31
C GLU A 81 -12.26 -11.41 10.49
N ARG A 82 -12.61 -10.19 10.09
CA ARG A 82 -13.79 -9.95 9.25
C ARG A 82 -13.63 -10.53 7.86
N LEU A 83 -12.45 -10.42 7.26
CA LEU A 83 -12.14 -11.03 5.96
C LEU A 83 -12.28 -12.56 6.02
N LYS A 84 -11.75 -13.18 7.09
CA LYS A 84 -11.92 -14.62 7.29
C LYS A 84 -13.39 -15.02 7.45
N LYS A 85 -14.16 -14.28 8.26
CA LYS A 85 -15.60 -14.52 8.44
C LYS A 85 -16.38 -14.37 7.14
N ALA A 86 -15.96 -13.45 6.25
CA ALA A 86 -16.53 -13.26 4.93
C ALA A 86 -16.07 -14.32 3.89
N GLY A 87 -15.30 -15.34 4.30
CA GLY A 87 -14.79 -16.39 3.42
C GLY A 87 -13.62 -15.98 2.53
N SER A 88 -13.04 -14.80 2.74
CA SER A 88 -11.88 -14.32 1.99
C SER A 88 -10.58 -14.89 2.56
N LYS A 89 -9.60 -15.16 1.67
CA LYS A 89 -8.26 -15.58 2.08
C LYS A 89 -7.53 -14.37 2.66
N SER A 90 -7.32 -14.36 3.96
CA SER A 90 -6.59 -13.30 4.65
C SER A 90 -5.44 -13.86 5.46
N ARG A 91 -4.29 -13.19 5.41
CA ARG A 91 -3.11 -13.46 6.23
C ARG A 91 -2.69 -12.17 6.91
N LEU A 92 -2.45 -12.23 8.20
CA LEU A 92 -1.93 -11.14 9.02
C LEU A 92 -0.52 -11.49 9.51
N VAL A 93 0.40 -10.59 9.31
CA VAL A 93 1.77 -10.63 9.85
C VAL A 93 1.89 -9.47 10.84
N ILE A 94 2.21 -9.80 12.10
CA ILE A 94 2.47 -8.81 13.14
C ILE A 94 3.95 -8.84 13.44
N ALA A 95 4.63 -7.71 13.23
CA ALA A 95 6.07 -7.57 13.47
C ALA A 95 6.32 -6.94 14.86
N PRO A 96 6.83 -7.71 15.85
CA PRO A 96 7.09 -7.17 17.18
C PRO A 96 8.08 -6.00 17.16
N GLY A 97 7.87 -4.99 18.01
CA GLY A 97 8.77 -3.83 18.12
C GLY A 97 8.74 -2.91 16.88
N ARG A 98 7.75 -3.05 16.01
CA ARG A 98 7.58 -2.20 14.82
C ARG A 98 6.38 -1.29 14.97
N TRP A 99 6.49 -0.08 14.44
CA TRP A 99 5.43 0.92 14.44
C TRP A 99 4.65 0.93 13.12
N HIS A 100 3.73 1.86 12.98
CA HIS A 100 2.85 1.97 11.81
C HIS A 100 3.61 2.11 10.49
N ALA A 101 3.14 1.37 9.47
CA ALA A 101 3.67 1.38 8.10
C ALA A 101 5.18 1.04 7.99
N TYR A 102 5.76 0.34 8.97
CA TYR A 102 7.19 0.01 9.03
C TYR A 102 7.72 -0.62 7.72
N VAL A 103 6.89 -1.38 7.02
CA VAL A 103 7.25 -2.03 5.74
C VAL A 103 7.67 -1.03 4.65
N LEU A 104 7.21 0.22 4.74
CA LEU A 104 7.57 1.28 3.79
C LEU A 104 8.96 1.86 4.07
N TYR A 105 9.51 1.62 5.25
CA TYR A 105 10.83 2.09 5.67
C TYR A 105 11.88 1.00 5.45
N CYS A 106 12.18 0.71 4.19
CA CYS A 106 13.03 -0.40 3.73
C CYS A 106 14.48 -0.42 4.27
N LEU A 107 14.85 0.53 5.13
CA LEU A 107 16.19 0.64 5.71
C LEU A 107 16.29 0.03 7.12
N GLN A 108 15.22 -0.61 7.61
CA GLN A 108 15.25 -1.27 8.91
C GLN A 108 15.89 -2.66 8.81
N GLU A 109 16.63 -3.02 9.83
CA GLU A 109 17.21 -4.36 9.96
C GLU A 109 16.13 -5.44 10.00
N ASN A 110 16.45 -6.61 9.46
CA ASN A 110 15.60 -7.82 9.49
C ASN A 110 14.26 -7.71 8.73
N MET A 111 14.25 -6.99 7.59
CA MET A 111 13.05 -6.90 6.72
C MET A 111 13.01 -7.95 5.61
N GLU A 112 14.06 -8.77 5.46
CA GLU A 112 14.15 -9.74 4.35
C GLU A 112 12.99 -10.72 4.35
N GLN A 113 12.55 -11.16 5.53
CA GLN A 113 11.43 -12.10 5.65
C GLN A 113 10.11 -11.46 5.21
N ASP A 114 9.86 -10.21 5.58
CA ASP A 114 8.64 -9.49 5.21
C ASP A 114 8.60 -9.23 3.70
N ILE A 115 9.72 -8.81 3.12
CA ILE A 115 9.88 -8.61 1.68
C ILE A 115 9.67 -9.95 0.94
N TYR A 116 10.23 -11.05 1.45
CA TYR A 116 10.01 -12.38 0.88
C TYR A 116 8.52 -12.77 0.90
N GLU A 117 7.84 -12.54 2.02
CA GLU A 117 6.40 -12.82 2.15
C GLU A 117 5.54 -11.98 1.20
N ILE A 118 5.86 -10.70 1.04
CA ILE A 118 5.20 -9.81 0.06
C ILE A 118 5.39 -10.38 -1.35
N ASN A 119 6.63 -10.66 -1.75
CA ASN A 119 6.95 -11.17 -3.08
C ASN A 119 6.26 -12.51 -3.35
N ARG A 120 6.28 -13.41 -2.37
CA ARG A 120 5.60 -14.70 -2.45
C ARG A 120 4.10 -14.53 -2.62
N PHE A 121 3.47 -13.69 -1.80
CA PHE A 121 2.04 -13.40 -1.88
C PHE A 121 1.65 -12.80 -3.22
N MET A 122 2.40 -11.80 -3.68
CA MET A 122 2.19 -11.18 -4.99
C MET A 122 2.31 -12.21 -6.12
N THR A 123 3.35 -13.04 -6.07
CA THR A 123 3.58 -14.09 -7.09
C THR A 123 2.43 -15.11 -7.14
N GLN A 124 1.88 -15.48 -5.99
CA GLN A 124 0.83 -16.50 -5.91
C GLN A 124 -0.57 -15.97 -6.30
N ASN A 125 -0.82 -14.68 -6.11
CA ASN A 125 -2.15 -14.10 -6.22
C ASN A 125 -2.32 -13.10 -7.37
N LEU A 126 -1.22 -12.64 -7.98
CA LEU A 126 -1.32 -11.86 -9.20
C LEU A 126 -1.45 -12.80 -10.40
N SER A 127 -2.57 -12.71 -11.08
CA SER A 127 -2.65 -13.27 -12.43
C SER A 127 -1.61 -12.57 -13.31
N PRO A 128 -0.97 -13.28 -14.28
CA PRO A 128 -0.11 -12.62 -15.25
C PRO A 128 -0.91 -11.48 -15.87
N ALA A 129 -0.41 -10.26 -15.71
CA ALA A 129 -1.09 -9.08 -16.18
C ALA A 129 -1.33 -9.22 -17.69
N ARG A 130 -2.59 -9.16 -18.12
CA ARG A 130 -2.89 -8.85 -19.51
C ARG A 130 -2.16 -7.53 -19.82
N SER A 131 -1.41 -7.48 -20.90
CA SER A 131 -0.75 -6.26 -21.36
C SER A 131 -1.80 -5.15 -21.53
N LEU A 132 -1.88 -4.26 -20.56
CA LEU A 132 -2.79 -3.12 -20.63
C LEU A 132 -2.07 -2.02 -21.40
N ARG A 133 -2.54 -1.72 -22.60
CA ARG A 133 -2.00 -0.58 -23.38
C ARG A 133 -2.25 0.76 -22.68
N TRP A 134 -3.27 0.82 -21.84
CA TRP A 134 -3.57 1.98 -21.01
C TRP A 134 -4.32 1.56 -19.75
N MET A 135 -4.20 2.37 -18.71
CA MET A 135 -4.81 2.11 -17.40
C MET A 135 -5.37 3.42 -16.81
N ARG A 136 -6.57 3.35 -16.21
CA ARG A 136 -7.11 4.50 -15.48
C ARG A 136 -6.31 4.73 -14.22
N LEU A 137 -6.13 6.02 -13.87
CA LEU A 137 -5.64 6.36 -12.55
C LEU A 137 -6.71 5.99 -11.51
N ASP A 138 -6.27 5.36 -10.43
CA ASP A 138 -7.09 5.23 -9.24
C ASP A 138 -7.27 6.58 -8.53
N ASN A 139 -8.07 6.59 -7.47
CA ASN A 139 -8.37 7.85 -6.78
C ASN A 139 -7.15 8.46 -6.08
N ALA A 140 -6.24 7.64 -5.57
CA ALA A 140 -5.00 8.11 -4.97
C ALA A 140 -4.06 8.71 -6.02
N ALA A 141 -3.91 8.04 -7.16
CA ALA A 141 -3.06 8.51 -8.25
C ALA A 141 -3.54 9.83 -8.88
N LYS A 142 -4.84 10.16 -8.80
CA LYS A 142 -5.39 11.44 -9.30
C LYS A 142 -4.91 12.66 -8.52
N ILE A 143 -4.47 12.48 -7.28
CA ILE A 143 -3.94 13.58 -6.45
C ILE A 143 -2.66 14.16 -7.08
N TYR A 144 -1.81 13.33 -7.65
CA TYR A 144 -0.52 13.77 -8.21
C TYR A 144 -0.65 14.76 -9.37
N PRO A 145 -1.47 14.50 -10.42
CA PRO A 145 -1.70 15.48 -11.48
C PRO A 145 -2.37 16.76 -10.98
N ALA A 146 -3.30 16.64 -10.01
CA ALA A 146 -4.01 17.78 -9.45
C ALA A 146 -3.10 18.68 -8.60
N ALA A 147 -2.12 18.11 -7.92
CA ALA A 147 -1.15 18.84 -7.11
C ALA A 147 0.00 19.45 -7.91
N LYS A 148 0.13 19.12 -9.20
CA LYS A 148 1.22 19.63 -10.06
C LYS A 148 1.11 21.15 -10.23
N ARG A 149 2.18 21.87 -9.89
CA ARG A 149 2.34 23.32 -10.11
C ARG A 149 3.51 23.60 -11.04
N ARG A 150 3.58 24.85 -11.58
CA ARG A 150 4.62 25.26 -12.52
C ARG A 150 6.04 25.02 -11.98
N ASN A 151 6.24 25.19 -10.69
CA ASN A 151 7.55 25.09 -10.03
C ASN A 151 7.65 23.89 -9.09
N TRP A 152 6.69 22.95 -9.12
CA TRP A 152 6.69 21.81 -8.22
C TRP A 152 6.14 20.57 -8.92
N ASN A 153 6.94 19.50 -8.91
CA ASN A 153 6.58 18.17 -9.44
C ASN A 153 6.69 17.13 -8.35
N ASN A 154 5.75 16.20 -8.31
CA ASN A 154 5.78 15.05 -7.41
C ASN A 154 6.71 13.97 -7.99
N PHE A 155 8.01 14.28 -8.13
CA PHE A 155 9.01 13.29 -8.47
C PHE A 155 9.66 12.78 -7.20
N PHE A 156 9.65 11.45 -7.01
CA PHE A 156 10.52 10.85 -6.01
C PHE A 156 11.65 10.14 -6.74
N ARG A 157 12.82 10.25 -6.17
CA ARG A 157 13.97 9.45 -6.56
C ARG A 157 14.22 8.42 -5.46
N ILE A 158 14.15 7.15 -5.82
CA ILE A 158 14.63 6.07 -4.97
C ILE A 158 16.02 5.71 -5.46
N SER A 159 17.01 5.72 -4.57
CA SER A 159 18.40 5.36 -4.88
C SER A 159 18.84 4.27 -3.93
N ALA A 160 19.58 3.31 -4.43
CA ALA A 160 20.26 2.29 -3.64
C ALA A 160 21.76 2.34 -3.95
N THR A 161 22.58 2.25 -2.92
CA THR A 161 24.03 2.09 -3.04
C THR A 161 24.36 0.64 -2.73
N LEU A 162 25.02 -0.04 -3.66
CA LEU A 162 25.46 -1.41 -3.49
C LEU A 162 26.94 -1.44 -3.08
N THR A 163 27.33 -2.48 -2.38
CA THR A 163 28.74 -2.72 -1.99
C THR A 163 29.61 -3.15 -3.13
N GLU A 164 29.00 -3.72 -4.18
CA GLU A 164 29.67 -4.21 -5.37
C GLU A 164 29.34 -3.36 -6.60
N PRO A 165 30.26 -3.29 -7.58
CA PRO A 165 29.98 -2.63 -8.85
C PRO A 165 28.80 -3.27 -9.58
N ILE A 166 27.92 -2.43 -10.14
CA ILE A 166 26.77 -2.90 -10.90
C ILE A 166 27.19 -3.26 -12.31
N ASP A 167 26.96 -4.53 -12.70
CA ASP A 167 27.01 -4.94 -14.09
C ASP A 167 25.78 -4.41 -14.84
N ARG A 168 26.03 -3.56 -15.85
CA ARG A 168 24.97 -2.92 -16.64
C ARG A 168 24.14 -3.91 -17.44
N ALA A 169 24.75 -4.99 -17.95
CA ALA A 169 24.05 -6.00 -18.74
C ALA A 169 23.10 -6.83 -17.86
N VAL A 170 23.56 -7.19 -16.67
CA VAL A 170 22.75 -7.90 -15.68
C VAL A 170 21.59 -7.01 -15.20
N LEU A 171 21.85 -5.73 -14.93
CA LEU A 171 20.81 -4.79 -14.52
C LEU A 171 19.76 -4.60 -15.62
N ALA A 172 20.17 -4.45 -16.87
CA ALA A 172 19.25 -4.33 -18.01
C ALA A 172 18.38 -5.58 -18.18
N ALA A 173 18.99 -6.77 -18.11
CA ALA A 173 18.26 -8.04 -18.17
C ALA A 173 17.26 -8.20 -17.00
N ALA A 174 17.65 -7.81 -15.80
CA ALA A 174 16.78 -7.82 -14.62
C ALA A 174 15.62 -6.83 -14.79
N LEU A 175 15.87 -5.65 -15.34
CA LEU A 175 14.84 -4.65 -15.65
C LEU A 175 13.83 -5.19 -16.66
N ASP A 176 14.28 -5.82 -17.73
CA ASP A 176 13.42 -6.44 -18.74
C ASP A 176 12.50 -7.51 -18.16
N VAL A 177 13.04 -8.38 -17.33
CA VAL A 177 12.24 -9.39 -16.61
C VAL A 177 11.23 -8.73 -15.69
N THR A 178 11.65 -7.70 -14.96
CA THR A 178 10.80 -6.96 -14.02
C THR A 178 9.65 -6.24 -14.75
N VAL A 179 9.93 -5.55 -15.85
CA VAL A 179 8.91 -4.85 -16.65
C VAL A 179 7.90 -5.81 -17.26
N ARG A 180 8.35 -6.97 -17.79
CA ARG A 180 7.43 -8.00 -18.29
C ARG A 180 6.51 -8.55 -17.19
N ARG A 181 7.02 -8.66 -15.98
CA ARG A 181 6.26 -9.15 -14.83
C ARG A 181 5.34 -8.08 -14.24
N PHE A 182 5.77 -6.84 -14.25
CA PHE A 182 5.05 -5.69 -13.69
C PHE A 182 4.93 -4.56 -14.72
N PRO A 183 4.11 -4.74 -15.77
CA PRO A 183 4.00 -3.74 -16.84
C PRO A 183 3.52 -2.37 -16.36
N SER A 184 2.89 -2.31 -15.19
CA SER A 184 2.47 -1.05 -14.56
C SER A 184 3.61 -0.11 -14.15
N ILE A 185 4.86 -0.58 -14.08
CA ILE A 185 6.02 0.28 -13.81
C ILE A 185 6.58 0.95 -15.08
N ALA A 186 6.27 0.40 -16.25
CA ALA A 186 6.69 0.91 -17.55
C ALA A 186 5.56 1.73 -18.20
N VAL A 187 5.05 2.70 -17.49
CA VAL A 187 3.95 3.55 -17.94
C VAL A 187 4.31 5.02 -17.85
N ARG A 188 3.66 5.81 -18.68
CA ARG A 188 3.73 7.27 -18.63
C ARG A 188 2.37 7.88 -18.38
N LEU A 189 2.33 8.97 -17.63
CA LEU A 189 1.12 9.72 -17.40
C LEU A 189 0.76 10.53 -18.66
N ARG A 190 -0.45 10.32 -19.16
CA ARG A 190 -1.02 11.08 -20.29
C ARG A 190 -2.22 11.87 -19.85
N ARG A 191 -2.42 13.00 -20.50
CA ARG A 191 -3.61 13.82 -20.35
C ARG A 191 -4.57 13.50 -21.49
N GLY A 192 -5.75 12.96 -21.16
CA GLY A 192 -6.88 12.83 -22.07
C GLY A 192 -7.71 14.11 -22.10
N VAL A 193 -8.80 14.09 -22.82
CA VAL A 193 -9.72 15.24 -22.95
C VAL A 193 -10.37 15.55 -21.60
N PHE A 194 -10.79 14.53 -20.85
CA PHE A 194 -11.53 14.69 -19.60
C PHE A 194 -10.80 14.15 -18.37
N TRP A 195 -9.76 13.29 -18.55
CA TRP A 195 -9.04 12.66 -17.42
C TRP A 195 -7.59 12.36 -17.78
N TYR A 196 -6.79 12.10 -16.75
CA TYR A 196 -5.45 11.54 -16.90
C TYR A 196 -5.52 10.01 -16.93
N TYR A 197 -4.60 9.38 -17.67
CA TYR A 197 -4.45 7.93 -17.75
C TYR A 197 -2.97 7.55 -17.83
N LEU A 198 -2.68 6.30 -17.48
CA LEU A 198 -1.36 5.72 -17.64
C LEU A 198 -1.33 4.96 -18.96
N GLU A 199 -0.33 5.25 -19.77
CA GLU A 199 -0.09 4.62 -21.06
C GLU A 199 1.18 3.79 -20.96
N GLU A 200 1.13 2.53 -21.42
CA GLU A 200 2.31 1.68 -21.50
C GLU A 200 3.38 2.30 -22.41
N ILE A 201 4.64 2.28 -21.97
CA ILE A 201 5.77 2.70 -22.79
C ILE A 201 6.18 1.51 -23.65
N PRO A 202 6.13 1.64 -25.00
CA PRO A 202 6.59 0.57 -25.87
C PRO A 202 8.04 0.22 -25.55
N HIS A 203 8.34 -1.05 -25.42
CA HIS A 203 9.72 -1.53 -25.33
C HIS A 203 10.38 -1.35 -26.69
N THR A 204 11.41 -0.59 -26.73
CA THR A 204 12.33 -0.48 -27.90
C THR A 204 13.43 -1.46 -27.78
#